data_56e2d4ee3beca84377720936a016f268
#
_entry.id   56e2d4ee3beca84377720936a016f268
#
_cell.length_a   1.000
_cell.length_b   1.000
_cell.length_c   1.000
_cell.angle_alpha   90.00
_cell.angle_beta   90.00
_cell.angle_gamma   90.00
#
_symmetry.space_group_name_H-M   'P 1'
#
loop_
_entity.id
_entity.type
_entity.pdbx_description
1 polymer ?
#
loop_
_entity_poly.entity_id
_entity_poly.type
_entity_poly.pdbx_seq_one_letter_code
_entity_poly.pdbx_strand_id
1 'polypeptide(L)'
;MKRIITAVLVLLMVTSCNAQNNNVETLRATSMKNDKSQKQNNMNKSIVIFFSHAGDNYSVGNIEVGNTKIVADYITEIKGADQFEIVTHKYDGMAYMPLIELAKEEANKGELPPYEGTAPDLSQYDTVFIGGPVWWGTYPQVMFTLFKDINLDGKTVIPFTTHEGSGLASCASDVKKAFPKAKVTGEFSIYGHEVRTGKAKVEKWLKGL
;
A
#
# COMPACT_ATOMS: atom_id res chain seq x y z
N MET A 1 39.05 83.12 -20.89
CA MET A 1 37.82 83.41 -21.68
C MET A 1 37.28 82.04 -22.20
N LYS A 2 36.01 81.73 -21.81
CA LYS A 2 35.01 80.96 -22.55
C LYS A 2 35.32 79.47 -22.93
N ARG A 3 34.69 78.59 -22.24
CA ARG A 3 33.57 77.70 -22.66
C ARG A 3 34.01 76.63 -23.67
N ILE A 4 33.85 75.38 -23.37
CA ILE A 4 32.62 74.61 -23.70
C ILE A 4 32.58 73.36 -22.85
N ILE A 5 31.44 73.28 -22.20
CA ILE A 5 30.88 72.12 -21.47
C ILE A 5 30.05 71.37 -22.51
N THR A 6 29.88 70.10 -22.25
CA THR A 6 28.70 69.25 -22.59
C THR A 6 28.91 68.20 -23.65
N ALA A 7 28.72 67.03 -23.19
CA ALA A 7 28.00 65.92 -23.80
C ALA A 7 28.76 64.55 -23.77
N VAL A 8 28.77 63.93 -22.64
CA VAL A 8 28.81 62.45 -22.58
C VAL A 8 28.06 62.04 -21.31
N LEU A 9 26.74 61.98 -21.39
CA LEU A 9 25.92 61.32 -20.37
C LEU A 9 24.57 60.94 -20.98
N VAL A 10 24.53 59.95 -21.82
CA VAL A 10 23.32 59.11 -22.11
C VAL A 10 23.79 57.88 -22.89
N LEU A 11 24.28 56.88 -22.22
CA LEU A 11 24.27 55.50 -22.74
C LEU A 11 24.62 54.47 -21.64
N LEU A 12 23.87 54.46 -20.54
CA LEU A 12 24.03 53.42 -19.49
C LEU A 12 22.73 53.12 -18.75
N MET A 13 21.58 52.99 -19.44
CA MET A 13 20.35 52.59 -18.79
C MET A 13 19.48 51.61 -19.61
N VAL A 14 20.02 50.72 -20.40
CA VAL A 14 19.23 49.73 -21.14
C VAL A 14 19.64 48.27 -20.87
N THR A 15 20.70 48.01 -20.10
CA THR A 15 21.14 46.62 -19.83
C THR A 15 20.65 46.02 -18.51
N SER A 16 19.94 46.78 -17.65
CA SER A 16 19.53 46.28 -16.32
C SER A 16 18.17 45.55 -16.30
N CYS A 17 17.31 45.72 -17.30
CA CYS A 17 15.96 45.09 -17.30
C CYS A 17 15.96 43.66 -17.85
N ASN A 18 16.94 43.26 -18.68
CA ASN A 18 16.93 41.88 -19.25
C ASN A 18 17.52 40.83 -18.32
N ALA A 19 18.38 41.18 -17.37
CA ALA A 19 18.99 40.25 -16.45
C ALA A 19 18.00 39.83 -15.32
N GLN A 20 17.09 40.70 -14.90
CA GLN A 20 16.07 40.39 -13.88
C GLN A 20 14.94 39.49 -14.41
N ASN A 21 14.53 39.68 -15.67
CA ASN A 21 13.46 38.81 -16.24
C ASN A 21 13.96 37.38 -16.48
N ASN A 22 15.19 37.17 -16.91
CA ASN A 22 15.76 35.84 -17.11
C ASN A 22 15.92 35.07 -15.80
N ASN A 23 16.25 35.76 -14.69
CA ASN A 23 16.35 35.12 -13.38
C ASN A 23 14.98 34.70 -12.82
N VAL A 24 13.93 35.47 -13.04
CA VAL A 24 12.56 35.13 -12.58
C VAL A 24 11.98 33.98 -13.40
N GLU A 25 12.21 33.93 -14.71
CA GLU A 25 11.76 32.79 -15.53
C GLU A 25 12.54 31.52 -15.22
N THR A 26 13.85 31.61 -14.98
CA THR A 26 14.69 30.47 -14.59
C THR A 26 14.28 29.94 -13.21
N LEU A 27 14.01 30.81 -12.23
CA LEU A 27 13.52 30.41 -10.90
C LEU A 27 12.11 29.81 -10.94
N ARG A 28 11.20 30.35 -11.78
CA ARG A 28 9.87 29.76 -11.99
C ARG A 28 9.94 28.40 -12.68
N ALA A 29 10.77 28.25 -13.71
CA ALA A 29 10.98 26.99 -14.40
C ALA A 29 11.62 25.93 -13.50
N THR A 30 12.55 26.33 -12.61
CA THR A 30 13.17 25.42 -11.63
C THR A 30 12.19 25.04 -10.53
N SER A 31 11.38 25.99 -10.04
CA SER A 31 10.31 25.71 -9.06
C SER A 31 9.24 24.77 -9.64
N MET A 32 8.80 25.00 -10.88
CA MET A 32 7.84 24.10 -11.55
C MET A 32 8.41 22.73 -11.87
N LYS A 33 9.71 22.61 -12.14
CA LYS A 33 10.38 21.31 -12.31
C LYS A 33 10.54 20.58 -10.98
N ASN A 34 10.86 21.30 -9.90
CA ASN A 34 10.93 20.71 -8.55
C ASN A 34 9.56 20.28 -8.05
N ASP A 35 8.48 21.06 -8.27
CA ASP A 35 7.12 20.68 -7.93
C ASP A 35 6.64 19.46 -8.73
N LYS A 36 6.97 19.39 -10.04
CA LYS A 36 6.66 18.21 -10.85
C LYS A 36 7.46 16.99 -10.42
N SER A 37 8.73 17.15 -10.05
CA SER A 37 9.61 16.09 -9.58
C SER A 37 9.19 15.59 -8.19
N GLN A 38 8.78 16.47 -7.27
CA GLN A 38 8.24 16.09 -5.97
C GLN A 38 6.84 15.45 -6.09
N LYS A 39 5.99 15.94 -7.01
CA LYS A 39 4.70 15.34 -7.29
C LYS A 39 4.83 13.99 -7.99
N GLN A 40 5.87 13.79 -8.80
CA GLN A 40 6.16 12.52 -9.47
C GLN A 40 6.84 11.50 -8.54
N ASN A 41 7.60 11.94 -7.52
CA ASN A 41 8.11 11.08 -6.46
C ASN A 41 7.04 10.67 -5.42
N ASN A 42 5.92 11.40 -5.32
CA ASN A 42 4.78 11.03 -4.49
C ASN A 42 3.73 10.17 -5.23
N MET A 43 3.80 10.05 -6.56
CA MET A 43 2.85 9.26 -7.35
C MET A 43 3.41 7.87 -7.56
N ASN A 44 3.05 6.96 -6.70
CA ASN A 44 3.12 5.48 -6.73
C ASN A 44 3.64 4.87 -5.42
N LYS A 45 3.52 5.57 -4.28
CA LYS A 45 3.85 4.94 -3.02
C LYS A 45 2.83 3.86 -2.71
N SER A 46 3.31 2.69 -2.35
CA SER A 46 2.45 1.56 -2.03
C SER A 46 2.69 1.03 -0.62
N ILE A 47 1.67 0.43 -0.04
CA ILE A 47 1.72 -0.24 1.24
C ILE A 47 1.06 -1.61 1.13
N VAL A 48 1.58 -2.59 1.87
CA VAL A 48 0.98 -3.90 2.06
C VAL A 48 0.37 -3.95 3.45
N ILE A 49 -0.95 -4.02 3.51
CA ILE A 49 -1.73 -4.22 4.74
C ILE A 49 -2.14 -5.69 4.78
N PHE A 50 -1.76 -6.40 5.82
CA PHE A 50 -2.07 -7.83 5.87
C PHE A 50 -2.22 -8.37 7.29
N PHE A 51 -2.98 -9.45 7.39
CA PHE A 51 -2.97 -10.35 8.54
C PHE A 51 -2.29 -11.65 8.16
N SER A 52 -1.50 -12.21 9.06
CA SER A 52 -0.86 -13.50 8.86
C SER A 52 -0.89 -14.32 10.14
N HIS A 53 -1.16 -15.62 10.03
CA HIS A 53 -1.18 -16.51 11.17
C HIS A 53 0.01 -17.46 11.12
N ALA A 54 0.87 -17.38 12.14
CA ALA A 54 1.87 -18.38 12.48
C ALA A 54 1.26 -19.45 13.39
N GLY A 55 1.93 -20.57 13.60
CA GLY A 55 1.42 -21.68 14.42
C GLY A 55 0.78 -22.76 13.58
N ASP A 56 -0.24 -23.44 14.12
CA ASP A 56 -0.85 -24.61 13.49
C ASP A 56 -1.81 -24.20 12.36
N ASN A 57 -1.50 -24.63 11.16
CA ASN A 57 -2.22 -24.27 9.94
C ASN A 57 -2.60 -25.51 9.12
N TYR A 58 -3.73 -25.41 8.42
CA TYR A 58 -4.20 -26.50 7.56
C TYR A 58 -3.17 -26.84 6.47
N SER A 59 -2.95 -28.13 6.27
CA SER A 59 -2.06 -28.71 5.23
C SER A 59 -0.57 -28.44 5.39
N VAL A 60 -0.15 -27.31 5.97
CA VAL A 60 1.27 -26.94 6.16
C VAL A 60 1.79 -27.22 7.56
N GLY A 61 0.91 -27.56 8.52
CA GLY A 61 1.27 -27.84 9.91
C GLY A 61 1.68 -26.60 10.68
N ASN A 62 2.53 -26.79 11.68
CA ASN A 62 3.03 -25.70 12.52
C ASN A 62 4.15 -24.93 11.82
N ILE A 63 3.92 -23.64 11.57
CA ILE A 63 4.85 -22.75 10.87
C ILE A 63 5.23 -21.56 11.74
N GLU A 64 6.51 -21.17 11.76
CA GLU A 64 7.02 -20.04 12.53
C GLU A 64 6.65 -18.70 11.90
N VAL A 65 6.59 -18.63 10.56
CA VAL A 65 6.22 -17.45 9.80
C VAL A 65 5.00 -17.78 8.96
N GLY A 66 3.93 -17.04 9.17
CA GLY A 66 2.66 -17.24 8.47
C GLY A 66 2.79 -17.02 6.95
N ASN A 67 2.03 -17.77 6.19
CA ASN A 67 2.11 -17.79 4.73
C ASN A 67 1.86 -16.41 4.09
N THR A 68 0.91 -15.64 4.61
CA THR A 68 0.59 -14.31 4.08
C THR A 68 1.74 -13.33 4.30
N LYS A 69 2.46 -13.40 5.43
CA LYS A 69 3.66 -12.60 5.71
C LYS A 69 4.72 -12.80 4.64
N ILE A 70 4.97 -14.05 4.22
CA ILE A 70 5.95 -14.37 3.18
C ILE A 70 5.58 -13.69 1.85
N VAL A 71 4.29 -13.70 1.47
CA VAL A 71 3.82 -13.01 0.27
C VAL A 71 3.96 -11.49 0.41
N ALA A 72 3.62 -10.93 1.57
CA ALA A 72 3.80 -9.51 1.85
C ALA A 72 5.27 -9.08 1.74
N ASP A 73 6.19 -9.90 2.24
CA ASP A 73 7.63 -9.65 2.12
C ASP A 73 8.10 -9.66 0.65
N TYR A 74 7.61 -10.57 -0.17
CA TYR A 74 7.91 -10.56 -1.61
C TYR A 74 7.39 -9.30 -2.30
N ILE A 75 6.17 -8.85 -1.97
CA ILE A 75 5.62 -7.61 -2.53
C ILE A 75 6.49 -6.42 -2.14
N THR A 76 6.88 -6.33 -0.86
CA THR A 76 7.76 -5.27 -0.34
C THR A 76 9.10 -5.28 -1.05
N GLU A 77 9.75 -6.43 -1.17
CA GLU A 77 11.05 -6.55 -1.83
C GLU A 77 10.98 -6.14 -3.31
N ILE A 78 9.92 -6.54 -4.02
CA ILE A 78 9.80 -6.33 -5.48
C ILE A 78 9.31 -4.91 -5.82
N LYS A 79 8.39 -4.34 -5.03
CA LYS A 79 7.76 -3.03 -5.29
C LYS A 79 8.33 -1.89 -4.44
N GLY A 80 9.13 -2.17 -3.41
CA GLY A 80 9.55 -1.17 -2.44
C GLY A 80 8.38 -0.64 -1.60
N ALA A 81 7.34 -1.47 -1.39
CA ALA A 81 6.17 -1.10 -0.62
C ALA A 81 6.46 -1.07 0.88
N ASP A 82 5.84 -0.15 1.61
CA ASP A 82 5.81 -0.22 3.08
C ASP A 82 4.93 -1.39 3.55
N GLN A 83 5.02 -1.78 4.81
CA GLN A 83 4.18 -2.83 5.39
C GLN A 83 3.43 -2.34 6.63
N PHE A 84 2.21 -2.83 6.78
CA PHE A 84 1.45 -2.79 8.03
C PHE A 84 0.86 -4.18 8.30
N GLU A 85 1.39 -4.85 9.31
CA GLU A 85 0.87 -6.13 9.76
C GLU A 85 -0.23 -5.92 10.80
N ILE A 86 -1.38 -6.54 10.59
CA ILE A 86 -2.47 -6.54 11.56
C ILE A 86 -2.13 -7.57 12.62
N VAL A 87 -1.77 -7.12 13.82
CA VAL A 87 -1.40 -7.97 14.95
C VAL A 87 -2.59 -8.15 15.87
N THR A 88 -2.83 -9.39 16.28
CA THR A 88 -3.78 -9.74 17.36
C THR A 88 -3.29 -10.99 18.06
N HIS A 89 -3.37 -11.01 19.39
CA HIS A 89 -2.99 -12.18 20.18
C HIS A 89 -4.15 -13.15 20.40
N LYS A 90 -5.33 -12.85 19.83
CA LYS A 90 -6.53 -13.67 20.03
C LYS A 90 -6.36 -15.12 19.59
N TYR A 91 -5.50 -15.36 18.61
CA TYR A 91 -5.32 -16.68 17.98
C TYR A 91 -4.02 -17.37 18.36
N ASP A 92 -3.17 -16.72 19.19
CA ASP A 92 -1.85 -17.22 19.51
C ASP A 92 -1.89 -18.55 20.24
N GLY A 93 -1.03 -19.49 19.82
CA GLY A 93 -0.88 -20.81 20.44
C GLY A 93 -2.11 -21.74 20.29
N MET A 94 -3.12 -21.34 19.52
CA MET A 94 -4.28 -22.22 19.28
C MET A 94 -3.90 -23.36 18.32
N ALA A 95 -4.37 -24.55 18.64
CA ALA A 95 -4.37 -25.66 17.70
C ALA A 95 -5.36 -25.40 16.57
N TYR A 96 -5.16 -26.02 15.41
CA TYR A 96 -5.93 -25.75 14.20
C TYR A 96 -7.46 -25.87 14.41
N MET A 97 -7.95 -26.95 15.01
CA MET A 97 -9.40 -27.16 15.14
C MET A 97 -10.09 -26.10 16.01
N PRO A 98 -9.63 -25.78 17.24
CA PRO A 98 -10.16 -24.64 18.00
C PRO A 98 -10.11 -23.31 17.27
N LEU A 99 -9.03 -23.05 16.52
CA LEU A 99 -8.88 -21.82 15.74
C LEU A 99 -9.98 -21.68 14.69
N ILE A 100 -10.20 -22.72 13.88
CA ILE A 100 -11.20 -22.64 12.81
C ILE A 100 -12.63 -22.58 13.33
N GLU A 101 -12.93 -23.23 14.49
CA GLU A 101 -14.23 -23.12 15.13
C GLU A 101 -14.48 -21.69 15.64
N LEU A 102 -13.49 -21.08 16.31
CA LEU A 102 -13.54 -19.69 16.75
C LEU A 102 -13.75 -18.73 15.56
N ALA A 103 -12.96 -18.90 14.51
CA ALA A 103 -13.06 -18.06 13.31
C ALA A 103 -14.43 -18.19 12.62
N LYS A 104 -15.04 -19.41 12.66
CA LYS A 104 -16.41 -19.63 12.16
C LYS A 104 -17.45 -18.89 13.00
N GLU A 105 -17.31 -18.94 14.32
CA GLU A 105 -18.22 -18.23 15.22
C GLU A 105 -18.15 -16.72 15.01
N GLU A 106 -16.94 -16.16 14.91
CA GLU A 106 -16.72 -14.75 14.63
C GLU A 106 -17.41 -14.33 13.33
N ALA A 107 -17.18 -15.09 12.26
CA ALA A 107 -17.79 -14.82 10.96
C ALA A 107 -19.33 -14.88 11.02
N ASN A 108 -19.90 -15.90 11.69
CA ASN A 108 -21.35 -16.07 11.80
C ASN A 108 -22.01 -14.99 12.67
N LYS A 109 -21.33 -14.51 13.70
CA LYS A 109 -21.83 -13.47 14.61
C LYS A 109 -21.51 -12.05 14.12
N GLY A 110 -20.67 -11.90 13.10
CA GLY A 110 -20.13 -10.61 12.69
C GLY A 110 -19.27 -9.96 13.79
N GLU A 111 -18.64 -10.80 14.62
CA GLU A 111 -17.76 -10.33 15.69
C GLU A 111 -16.46 -9.79 15.07
N LEU A 112 -16.01 -8.64 15.55
CA LEU A 112 -14.83 -7.97 15.05
C LEU A 112 -13.76 -7.95 16.14
N PRO A 113 -12.83 -8.91 16.14
CA PRO A 113 -11.74 -8.95 17.11
C PRO A 113 -10.86 -7.72 17.03
N PRO A 114 -10.36 -7.18 18.16
CA PRO A 114 -9.46 -6.06 18.15
C PRO A 114 -8.09 -6.46 17.55
N TYR A 115 -7.44 -5.50 16.93
CA TYR A 115 -6.03 -5.55 16.55
C TYR A 115 -5.23 -4.61 17.43
N GLU A 116 -3.90 -4.78 17.48
CA GLU A 116 -3.02 -3.97 18.29
C GLU A 116 -2.59 -2.68 17.58
N GLY A 117 -2.39 -1.63 18.38
CA GLY A 117 -1.91 -0.34 17.90
C GLY A 117 -3.00 0.52 17.25
N THR A 118 -2.60 1.32 16.28
CA THR A 118 -3.46 2.27 15.55
C THR A 118 -3.38 2.03 14.06
N ALA A 119 -4.48 2.29 13.36
CA ALA A 119 -4.52 2.21 11.90
C ALA A 119 -3.43 3.09 11.26
N PRO A 120 -2.82 2.66 10.15
CA PRO A 120 -1.79 3.42 9.48
C PRO A 120 -2.37 4.67 8.80
N ASP A 121 -1.60 5.77 8.76
CA ASP A 121 -1.93 6.91 7.90
C ASP A 121 -1.69 6.53 6.43
N LEU A 122 -2.77 6.46 5.68
CA LEU A 122 -2.74 6.06 4.27
C LEU A 122 -2.71 7.26 3.31
N SER A 123 -2.61 8.49 3.79
CA SER A 123 -2.68 9.71 2.97
C SER A 123 -1.62 9.76 1.88
N GLN A 124 -0.44 9.18 2.13
CA GLN A 124 0.70 9.18 1.22
C GLN A 124 0.73 8.03 0.20
N TYR A 125 -0.21 7.08 0.27
CA TYR A 125 -0.21 5.89 -0.59
C TYR A 125 -1.31 5.98 -1.65
N ASP A 126 -0.98 5.67 -2.89
CA ASP A 126 -1.92 5.55 -4.01
C ASP A 126 -2.37 4.11 -4.23
N THR A 127 -1.50 3.15 -3.88
CA THR A 127 -1.76 1.72 -4.03
C THR A 127 -1.67 1.01 -2.69
N VAL A 128 -2.69 0.24 -2.37
CA VAL A 128 -2.79 -0.55 -1.13
C VAL A 128 -3.01 -2.01 -1.50
N PHE A 129 -2.03 -2.85 -1.16
CA PHE A 129 -2.21 -4.30 -1.20
C PHE A 129 -2.91 -4.73 0.09
N ILE A 130 -3.97 -5.53 -0.01
CA ILE A 130 -4.68 -6.08 1.15
C ILE A 130 -4.58 -7.59 1.11
N GLY A 131 -3.97 -8.19 2.13
CA GLY A 131 -3.68 -9.62 2.18
C GLY A 131 -4.08 -10.34 3.44
N GLY A 132 -4.50 -11.59 3.29
CA GLY A 132 -4.82 -12.45 4.42
C GLY A 132 -4.99 -13.91 4.02
N PRO A 133 -5.00 -14.82 4.99
CA PRO A 133 -5.47 -16.17 4.74
C PRO A 133 -6.97 -16.19 4.48
N VAL A 134 -7.46 -17.20 3.78
CA VAL A 134 -8.90 -17.41 3.61
C VAL A 134 -9.41 -18.26 4.75
N TRP A 135 -10.20 -17.66 5.64
CA TRP A 135 -10.90 -18.35 6.72
C TRP A 135 -12.41 -18.33 6.47
N TRP A 136 -13.02 -19.51 6.33
CA TRP A 136 -14.46 -19.66 6.06
C TRP A 136 -14.98 -18.86 4.86
N GLY A 137 -14.18 -18.80 3.80
CA GLY A 137 -14.56 -18.19 2.53
C GLY A 137 -14.39 -16.67 2.46
N THR A 138 -13.80 -16.04 3.47
CA THR A 138 -13.49 -14.61 3.50
C THR A 138 -12.16 -14.35 4.21
N TYR A 139 -11.77 -13.10 4.40
CA TYR A 139 -10.68 -12.73 5.31
C TYR A 139 -11.05 -12.95 6.77
N PRO A 140 -10.07 -13.18 7.68
CA PRO A 140 -10.29 -13.21 9.12
C PRO A 140 -10.96 -11.93 9.63
N GLN A 141 -11.85 -12.06 10.63
CA GLN A 141 -12.68 -10.95 11.10
C GLN A 141 -11.87 -9.76 11.65
N VAL A 142 -10.66 -9.98 12.15
CA VAL A 142 -9.76 -8.91 12.58
C VAL A 142 -9.40 -7.93 11.45
N MET A 143 -9.38 -8.39 10.20
CA MET A 143 -9.16 -7.50 9.06
C MET A 143 -10.34 -6.55 8.84
N PHE A 144 -11.56 -7.02 9.05
CA PHE A 144 -12.75 -6.15 8.97
C PHE A 144 -12.82 -5.14 10.12
N THR A 145 -12.17 -5.43 11.26
CA THR A 145 -11.97 -4.42 12.31
C THR A 145 -11.13 -3.25 11.77
N LEU A 146 -9.97 -3.54 11.19
CA LEU A 146 -9.13 -2.50 10.58
C LEU A 146 -9.86 -1.77 9.43
N PHE A 147 -10.67 -2.48 8.62
CA PHE A 147 -11.41 -1.83 7.51
C PHE A 147 -12.35 -0.73 7.98
N LYS A 148 -12.81 -0.73 9.23
CA LYS A 148 -13.61 0.37 9.81
C LYS A 148 -12.78 1.60 10.16
N ASP A 149 -11.48 1.42 10.38
CA ASP A 149 -10.58 2.47 10.86
C ASP A 149 -9.79 3.16 9.74
N ILE A 150 -9.85 2.63 8.50
CA ILE A 150 -9.10 3.15 7.35
C ILE A 150 -10.02 3.69 6.25
N ASN A 151 -9.50 4.63 5.47
CA ASN A 151 -10.17 5.16 4.28
C ASN A 151 -9.33 4.87 3.02
N LEU A 152 -9.95 4.21 2.05
CA LEU A 152 -9.33 3.86 0.77
C LEU A 152 -9.99 4.56 -0.42
N ASP A 153 -10.78 5.61 -0.20
CA ASP A 153 -11.43 6.38 -1.26
C ASP A 153 -10.40 6.89 -2.28
N GLY A 154 -10.64 6.59 -3.55
CA GLY A 154 -9.81 7.02 -4.67
C GLY A 154 -8.50 6.25 -4.84
N LYS A 155 -8.19 5.30 -3.96
CA LYS A 155 -6.97 4.48 -4.04
C LYS A 155 -7.15 3.26 -4.94
N THR A 156 -6.05 2.77 -5.49
CA THR A 156 -6.00 1.44 -6.11
C THR A 156 -5.79 0.40 -5.02
N VAL A 157 -6.68 -0.56 -4.91
CA VAL A 157 -6.62 -1.63 -3.91
C VAL A 157 -6.46 -2.97 -4.61
N ILE A 158 -5.47 -3.74 -4.17
CA ILE A 158 -5.06 -4.99 -4.79
C ILE A 158 -5.16 -6.11 -3.76
N PRO A 159 -6.27 -6.86 -3.72
CA PRO A 159 -6.45 -7.98 -2.79
C PRO A 159 -5.54 -9.15 -3.13
N PHE A 160 -4.97 -9.80 -2.10
CA PHE A 160 -4.30 -11.08 -2.28
C PHE A 160 -4.62 -12.05 -1.14
N THR A 161 -4.61 -13.34 -1.42
CA THR A 161 -4.91 -14.37 -0.43
C THR A 161 -3.89 -15.49 -0.43
N THR A 162 -3.70 -16.10 0.76
CA THR A 162 -3.09 -17.41 0.91
C THR A 162 -4.17 -18.41 1.32
N HIS A 163 -4.15 -19.60 0.75
CA HIS A 163 -5.23 -20.58 0.92
C HIS A 163 -4.74 -22.02 0.71
N GLU A 164 -5.60 -23.00 1.02
CA GLU A 164 -5.37 -24.40 0.68
C GLU A 164 -6.57 -24.96 -0.12
N GLY A 165 -6.91 -24.25 -1.24
CA GLY A 165 -7.97 -24.66 -2.17
C GLY A 165 -9.07 -23.65 -2.42
N SER A 166 -9.21 -22.61 -1.58
CA SER A 166 -10.32 -21.62 -1.67
C SER A 166 -10.09 -20.52 -2.71
N GLY A 167 -8.87 -20.36 -3.20
CA GLY A 167 -8.53 -19.22 -4.08
C GLY A 167 -8.74 -17.88 -3.37
N LEU A 168 -9.37 -16.94 -4.07
CA LEU A 168 -9.77 -15.65 -3.50
C LEU A 168 -11.05 -15.73 -2.64
N ALA A 169 -11.86 -16.74 -2.83
CA ALA A 169 -13.18 -16.85 -2.23
C ALA A 169 -13.96 -15.52 -2.34
N SER A 170 -14.53 -14.98 -1.24
CA SER A 170 -15.21 -13.69 -1.26
C SER A 170 -14.29 -12.49 -0.97
N CYS A 171 -13.02 -12.70 -0.65
CA CYS A 171 -12.13 -11.66 -0.12
C CYS A 171 -12.09 -10.38 -0.98
N ALA A 172 -11.94 -10.52 -2.30
CA ALA A 172 -11.93 -9.36 -3.21
C ALA A 172 -13.29 -8.65 -3.27
N SER A 173 -14.39 -9.39 -3.25
CA SER A 173 -15.73 -8.82 -3.24
C SER A 173 -16.05 -8.12 -1.92
N ASP A 174 -15.53 -8.62 -0.81
CA ASP A 174 -15.71 -8.01 0.52
C ASP A 174 -14.91 -6.72 0.65
N VAL A 175 -13.70 -6.65 0.08
CA VAL A 175 -12.96 -5.39 -0.05
C VAL A 175 -13.74 -4.37 -0.90
N LYS A 176 -14.33 -4.79 -2.04
CA LYS A 176 -15.18 -3.92 -2.87
C LYS A 176 -16.39 -3.37 -2.12
N LYS A 177 -17.03 -4.20 -1.28
CA LYS A 177 -18.16 -3.78 -0.43
C LYS A 177 -17.74 -2.82 0.67
N ALA A 178 -16.59 -3.08 1.32
CA ALA A 178 -16.07 -2.22 2.38
C ALA A 178 -15.62 -0.85 1.85
N PHE A 179 -15.06 -0.81 0.64
CA PHE A 179 -14.48 0.40 0.03
C PHE A 179 -15.06 0.67 -1.36
N PRO A 180 -16.32 1.08 -1.47
CA PRO A 180 -17.01 1.20 -2.75
C PRO A 180 -16.47 2.30 -3.67
N LYS A 181 -15.66 3.24 -3.13
CA LYS A 181 -15.00 4.30 -3.92
C LYS A 181 -13.52 3.99 -4.23
N ALA A 182 -13.01 2.85 -3.81
CA ALA A 182 -11.70 2.37 -4.19
C ALA A 182 -11.75 1.66 -5.55
N LYS A 183 -10.64 1.73 -6.30
CA LYS A 183 -10.46 0.93 -7.51
C LYS A 183 -9.87 -0.43 -7.12
N VAL A 184 -10.72 -1.43 -6.90
CA VAL A 184 -10.27 -2.80 -6.57
C VAL A 184 -9.98 -3.57 -7.85
N THR A 185 -8.74 -4.04 -8.03
CA THR A 185 -8.25 -4.69 -9.24
C THR A 185 -7.01 -5.54 -8.97
N GLY A 186 -6.61 -6.37 -9.92
CA GLY A 186 -5.32 -7.07 -9.91
C GLY A 186 -5.19 -8.14 -8.84
N GLU A 187 -6.28 -8.79 -8.48
CA GLU A 187 -6.37 -9.77 -7.41
C GLU A 187 -5.40 -10.95 -7.63
N PHE A 188 -4.88 -11.52 -6.53
CA PHE A 188 -3.96 -12.64 -6.56
C PHE A 188 -4.28 -13.67 -5.47
N SER A 189 -4.06 -14.94 -5.76
CA SER A 189 -4.15 -16.01 -4.77
C SER A 189 -3.02 -17.02 -4.97
N ILE A 190 -2.53 -17.59 -3.86
CA ILE A 190 -1.49 -18.60 -3.87
C ILE A 190 -1.73 -19.64 -2.77
N TYR A 191 -1.44 -20.91 -3.07
CA TYR A 191 -1.47 -21.96 -2.07
C TYR A 191 -0.43 -21.71 -0.97
N GLY A 192 -0.81 -21.88 0.30
CA GLY A 192 0.08 -21.69 1.44
C GLY A 192 1.30 -22.59 1.38
N HIS A 193 1.15 -23.86 0.98
CA HIS A 193 2.27 -24.79 0.81
C HIS A 193 3.23 -24.40 -0.32
N GLU A 194 2.84 -23.51 -1.22
CA GLU A 194 3.68 -23.03 -2.33
C GLU A 194 4.41 -21.72 -2.03
N VAL A 195 4.03 -20.96 -0.99
CA VAL A 195 4.53 -19.58 -0.82
C VAL A 195 6.06 -19.53 -0.70
N ARG A 196 6.69 -20.49 -0.04
CA ARG A 196 8.14 -20.50 0.18
C ARG A 196 8.96 -20.63 -1.10
N THR A 197 8.38 -21.22 -2.14
CA THR A 197 8.98 -21.33 -3.49
C THR A 197 8.27 -20.42 -4.51
N GLY A 198 7.25 -19.67 -4.06
CA GLY A 198 6.31 -18.93 -4.90
C GLY A 198 6.76 -17.55 -5.35
N LYS A 199 7.96 -17.08 -4.99
CA LYS A 199 8.44 -15.72 -5.31
C LYS A 199 8.30 -15.37 -6.80
N ALA A 200 8.66 -16.29 -7.69
CA ALA A 200 8.53 -16.08 -9.14
C ALA A 200 7.06 -15.90 -9.61
N LYS A 201 6.08 -16.57 -8.94
CA LYS A 201 4.66 -16.40 -9.22
C LYS A 201 4.20 -15.00 -8.80
N VAL A 202 4.61 -14.54 -7.61
CA VAL A 202 4.33 -13.19 -7.11
C VAL A 202 4.96 -12.13 -8.01
N GLU A 203 6.21 -12.31 -8.42
CA GLU A 203 6.89 -11.40 -9.35
C GLU A 203 6.17 -11.29 -10.70
N LYS A 204 5.75 -12.44 -11.27
CA LYS A 204 4.99 -12.47 -12.52
C LYS A 204 3.66 -11.71 -12.39
N TRP A 205 2.93 -11.92 -11.30
CA TRP A 205 1.70 -11.18 -11.00
C TRP A 205 1.96 -9.68 -10.90
N LEU A 206 2.93 -9.26 -10.10
CA LEU A 206 3.26 -7.84 -9.89
C LEU A 206 3.74 -7.11 -11.15
N LYS A 207 4.31 -7.83 -12.13
CA LYS A 207 4.66 -7.29 -13.46
C LYS A 207 3.44 -7.07 -14.36
N GLY A 208 2.33 -7.72 -14.07
CA GLY A 208 1.07 -7.58 -14.80
C GLY A 208 0.15 -6.46 -14.29
N LEU A 209 0.52 -5.81 -13.17
CA LEU A 209 -0.20 -4.67 -12.58
C LEU A 209 0.29 -3.35 -13.18
#